data_15648867a35becb0aded712a80093ea5
#
_entry.id   15648867a35becb0aded712a80093ea5
#
_cell.length_a   1.000
_cell.length_b   1.000
_cell.length_c   1.000
_cell.angle_alpha   90.00
_cell.angle_beta   90.00
_cell.angle_gamma   90.00
#
_symmetry.space_group_name_H-M   'P 1'
#
loop_
_entity.id
_entity.type
_entity.pdbx_description
1 polymer ?
#
loop_
_entity_poly.entity_id
_entity_poly.type
_entity_poly.pdbx_seq_one_letter_code
_entity_poly.pdbx_strand_id
1 'polypeptide(L)'
;VICDPTCGSGGFLIKAFEYVREKIEADIHSKKDSLRLSIEGNDYDALPEDKQVKISHSIDKMQAALNTELDTGIEGSRMYQLSRNCIYGTDANPRMARTSKMNMIMHGDGHGGVHHHDGLLNVNGIFEERFDVILTNPPFGQNVDRGQLISEADKFTDEEMKKKYKEKYGAAYDEALKQVEDNIGESLLSLYDLGSSSTLTEVLFMERCLRL
;
A
#
# COMPACT_ATOMS: atom_id res chain seq x y z
N VAL A 1 2.64 -1.84 -4.99
CA VAL A 1 2.11 -1.84 -3.63
C VAL A 1 3.26 -1.80 -2.65
N ILE A 2 3.17 -1.00 -1.58
CA ILE A 2 4.25 -0.73 -0.64
C ILE A 2 3.83 -1.20 0.75
N CYS A 3 4.75 -1.84 1.50
CA CYS A 3 4.50 -2.24 2.87
C CYS A 3 5.67 -1.87 3.80
N ASP A 4 5.30 -1.54 5.05
CA ASP A 4 6.23 -1.44 6.18
C ASP A 4 5.72 -2.33 7.32
N PRO A 5 6.31 -3.52 7.52
CA PRO A 5 5.87 -4.45 8.57
C PRO A 5 6.26 -4.01 10.00
N THR A 6 6.96 -2.86 10.16
CA THR A 6 7.33 -2.28 11.47
C THR A 6 7.18 -0.75 11.43
N CYS A 7 6.00 -0.27 11.02
CA CYS A 7 5.83 1.09 10.53
C CYS A 7 6.01 2.22 11.57
N GLY A 8 6.08 1.90 12.86
CA GLY A 8 6.20 2.90 13.91
C GLY A 8 5.09 3.96 13.83
N SER A 9 5.48 5.22 13.76
CA SER A 9 4.55 6.34 13.55
C SER A 9 4.15 6.59 12.09
N GLY A 10 4.61 5.75 11.14
CA GLY A 10 4.28 5.82 9.72
C GLY A 10 5.20 6.69 8.88
N GLY A 11 6.40 7.03 9.36
CA GLY A 11 7.29 7.95 8.66
C GLY A 11 7.64 7.52 7.24
N PHE A 12 8.00 6.25 7.03
CA PHE A 12 8.28 5.72 5.69
C PHE A 12 7.04 5.64 4.82
N LEU A 13 5.90 5.23 5.40
CA LEU A 13 4.63 5.13 4.66
C LEU A 13 4.18 6.50 4.15
N ILE A 14 4.28 7.55 4.99
CA ILE A 14 3.95 8.93 4.60
C ILE A 14 4.84 9.37 3.45
N LYS A 15 6.15 9.19 3.57
CA LYS A 15 7.10 9.59 2.53
C LYS A 15 6.89 8.82 1.22
N ALA A 16 6.59 7.54 1.29
CA ALA A 16 6.24 6.74 0.12
C ALA A 16 4.95 7.25 -0.54
N PHE A 17 3.92 7.54 0.25
CA PHE A 17 2.66 8.09 -0.23
C PHE A 17 2.85 9.44 -0.92
N GLU A 18 3.53 10.39 -0.26
CA GLU A 18 3.84 11.72 -0.81
C GLU A 18 4.63 11.61 -2.12
N TYR A 19 5.68 10.78 -2.14
CA TYR A 19 6.50 10.57 -3.33
C TYR A 19 5.70 10.05 -4.52
N VAL A 20 4.87 9.02 -4.31
CA VAL A 20 4.05 8.46 -5.39
C VAL A 20 3.00 9.47 -5.86
N ARG A 21 2.37 10.20 -4.93
CA ARG A 21 1.44 11.28 -5.25
C ARG A 21 2.07 12.34 -6.13
N GLU A 22 3.23 12.87 -5.74
CA GLU A 22 3.96 13.86 -6.54
C GLU A 22 4.31 13.34 -7.95
N LYS A 23 4.66 12.05 -8.07
CA LYS A 23 4.91 11.43 -9.39
C LYS A 23 3.65 11.33 -10.25
N ILE A 24 2.51 11.00 -9.65
CA ILE A 24 1.22 10.97 -10.37
C ILE A 24 0.87 12.38 -10.86
N GLU A 25 0.95 13.37 -9.99
CA GLU A 25 0.67 14.77 -10.31
C GLU A 25 1.58 15.29 -11.42
N ALA A 26 2.89 15.07 -11.32
CA ALA A 26 3.87 15.49 -12.32
C ALA A 26 3.64 14.82 -13.68
N ASP A 27 3.32 13.52 -13.73
CA ASP A 27 3.02 12.81 -14.96
C ASP A 27 1.76 13.35 -15.65
N ILE A 28 0.71 13.66 -14.87
CA ILE A 28 -0.52 14.22 -15.40
C ILE A 28 -0.29 15.65 -15.92
N HIS A 29 0.47 16.48 -15.20
CA HIS A 29 0.85 17.81 -15.68
C HIS A 29 1.65 17.73 -16.99
N SER A 30 2.66 16.86 -17.06
CA SER A 30 3.46 16.67 -18.27
C SER A 30 2.61 16.22 -19.48
N LYS A 31 1.64 15.34 -19.25
CA LYS A 31 0.69 14.92 -20.32
C LYS A 31 -0.21 16.05 -20.80
N LYS A 32 -0.68 16.90 -19.88
CA LYS A 32 -1.48 18.09 -20.25
C LYS A 32 -0.67 19.10 -21.07
N ASP A 33 0.58 19.35 -20.66
CA ASP A 33 1.48 20.24 -21.38
C ASP A 33 1.81 19.70 -22.78
N SER A 34 2.06 18.40 -22.89
CA SER A 34 2.30 17.72 -24.18
C SER A 34 1.09 17.80 -25.12
N LEU A 35 -0.13 17.65 -24.58
CA LEU A 35 -1.37 17.86 -25.36
C LEU A 35 -1.48 19.28 -25.88
N ARG A 36 -1.14 20.27 -25.07
CA ARG A 36 -1.17 21.69 -25.44
C ARG A 36 -0.17 22.00 -26.54
N LEU A 37 1.08 21.56 -26.35
CA LEU A 37 2.17 21.78 -27.32
C LEU A 37 1.92 21.08 -28.65
N SER A 38 1.26 19.91 -28.67
CA SER A 38 0.93 19.20 -29.91
C SER A 38 -0.03 19.97 -30.80
N ILE A 39 -0.69 20.97 -30.28
CA ILE A 39 -1.66 21.81 -30.98
C ILE A 39 -1.05 23.16 -31.34
N GLU A 40 -0.39 23.80 -30.40
CA GLU A 40 0.29 25.08 -30.62
C GLU A 40 1.41 24.96 -31.69
N GLY A 41 1.95 23.74 -31.91
CA GLY A 41 2.98 23.47 -32.92
C GLY A 41 2.52 23.18 -34.36
N ASN A 42 1.22 23.08 -34.61
CA ASN A 42 0.66 22.60 -35.89
C ASN A 42 -0.20 23.64 -36.61
N ASP A 43 0.29 24.84 -36.90
CA ASP A 43 -0.44 25.88 -37.67
C ASP A 43 -1.93 26.03 -37.18
N TYR A 44 -2.18 25.84 -35.87
CA TYR A 44 -3.54 25.88 -35.30
C TYR A 44 -4.24 27.19 -35.66
N ASP A 45 -3.52 28.32 -35.62
CA ASP A 45 -4.03 29.63 -35.90
C ASP A 45 -4.39 29.81 -37.40
N ALA A 46 -3.83 28.96 -38.26
CA ALA A 46 -4.13 28.97 -39.71
C ALA A 46 -5.34 28.10 -40.11
N LEU A 47 -5.91 27.35 -39.14
CA LEU A 47 -7.08 26.52 -39.37
C LEU A 47 -8.38 27.34 -39.44
N PRO A 48 -9.39 26.89 -40.21
CA PRO A 48 -10.74 27.45 -40.15
C PRO A 48 -11.30 27.39 -38.75
N GLU A 49 -12.08 28.39 -38.35
CA GLU A 49 -12.64 28.57 -36.97
C GLU A 49 -13.43 27.34 -36.51
N ASP A 50 -14.19 26.69 -37.39
CA ASP A 50 -14.95 25.48 -37.06
C ASP A 50 -14.04 24.29 -36.70
N LYS A 51 -12.85 24.21 -37.26
CA LYS A 51 -11.84 23.19 -36.90
C LYS A 51 -11.13 23.54 -35.63
N GLN A 52 -10.78 24.80 -35.40
CA GLN A 52 -10.20 25.25 -34.12
C GLN A 52 -11.11 24.92 -32.95
N VAL A 53 -12.41 25.22 -33.06
CA VAL A 53 -13.40 24.92 -32.02
C VAL A 53 -13.51 23.42 -31.74
N LYS A 54 -13.52 22.57 -32.77
CA LYS A 54 -13.56 21.11 -32.60
C LYS A 54 -12.30 20.56 -31.90
N ILE A 55 -11.14 21.06 -32.28
CA ILE A 55 -9.87 20.69 -31.67
C ILE A 55 -9.82 21.13 -30.20
N SER A 56 -10.16 22.40 -29.90
CA SER A 56 -10.21 22.92 -28.55
C SER A 56 -11.15 22.09 -27.66
N HIS A 57 -12.35 21.77 -28.14
CA HIS A 57 -13.27 20.92 -27.40
C HIS A 57 -12.73 19.51 -27.12
N SER A 58 -11.99 18.94 -28.09
CA SER A 58 -11.37 17.62 -27.91
C SER A 58 -10.28 17.66 -26.83
N ILE A 59 -9.51 18.74 -26.76
CA ILE A 59 -8.47 18.94 -25.75
C ILE A 59 -9.10 19.11 -24.37
N ASP A 60 -10.11 19.96 -24.26
CA ASP A 60 -10.81 20.17 -22.99
C ASP A 60 -11.34 18.85 -22.44
N LYS A 61 -11.87 17.99 -23.34
CA LYS A 61 -12.32 16.65 -22.97
C LYS A 61 -11.18 15.76 -22.51
N MET A 62 -10.03 15.78 -23.20
CA MET A 62 -8.85 15.00 -22.79
C MET A 62 -8.24 15.51 -21.49
N GLN A 63 -8.18 16.83 -21.30
CA GLN A 63 -7.71 17.42 -20.05
C GLN A 63 -8.66 17.11 -18.88
N ALA A 64 -9.96 17.12 -19.11
CA ALA A 64 -10.94 16.71 -18.14
C ALA A 64 -10.75 15.24 -17.73
N ALA A 65 -10.51 14.35 -18.69
CA ALA A 65 -10.20 12.94 -18.42
C ALA A 65 -8.92 12.77 -17.60
N LEU A 66 -7.87 13.54 -17.90
CA LEU A 66 -6.63 13.54 -17.09
C LEU A 66 -6.86 14.07 -15.68
N ASN A 67 -7.78 15.04 -15.49
CA ASN A 67 -8.13 15.52 -14.16
C ASN A 67 -8.84 14.45 -13.32
N THR A 68 -9.62 13.56 -13.93
CA THR A 68 -10.26 12.46 -13.18
C THR A 68 -9.26 11.51 -12.54
N GLU A 69 -8.04 11.39 -13.09
CA GLU A 69 -6.97 10.58 -12.52
C GLU A 69 -6.44 11.12 -11.18
N LEU A 70 -6.68 12.41 -10.89
CA LEU A 70 -6.31 13.07 -9.63
C LEU A 70 -7.42 13.01 -8.57
N ASP A 71 -8.60 12.51 -8.90
CA ASP A 71 -9.74 12.48 -8.00
C ASP A 71 -9.72 11.21 -7.14
N THR A 72 -9.62 11.39 -5.83
CA THR A 72 -9.66 10.30 -4.85
C THR A 72 -11.04 9.66 -4.66
N GLY A 73 -12.09 10.28 -5.17
CA GLY A 73 -13.48 9.78 -5.12
C GLY A 73 -13.86 8.89 -6.31
N ILE A 74 -13.08 8.94 -7.40
CA ILE A 74 -13.38 8.17 -8.61
C ILE A 74 -12.67 6.81 -8.55
N GLU A 75 -13.46 5.75 -8.41
CA GLU A 75 -12.94 4.39 -8.41
C GLU A 75 -12.19 4.09 -9.71
N GLY A 76 -10.98 3.54 -9.57
CA GLY A 76 -10.10 3.27 -10.71
C GLY A 76 -9.13 4.39 -11.07
N SER A 77 -9.32 5.63 -10.60
CA SER A 77 -8.34 6.69 -10.79
C SER A 77 -7.00 6.36 -10.11
N ARG A 78 -5.91 6.90 -10.63
CA ARG A 78 -4.57 6.68 -10.04
C ARG A 78 -4.49 7.17 -8.60
N MET A 79 -5.11 8.31 -8.30
CA MET A 79 -5.12 8.87 -6.94
C MET A 79 -6.00 8.04 -6.00
N TYR A 80 -7.13 7.51 -6.47
CA TYR A 80 -7.95 6.56 -5.71
C TYR A 80 -7.16 5.29 -5.39
N GLN A 81 -6.45 4.73 -6.39
CA GLN A 81 -5.62 3.53 -6.17
C GLN A 81 -4.52 3.78 -5.15
N LEU A 82 -3.81 4.92 -5.26
CA LEU A 82 -2.80 5.30 -4.29
C LEU A 82 -3.40 5.38 -2.88
N SER A 83 -4.51 6.12 -2.72
CA SER A 83 -5.10 6.41 -1.41
C SER A 83 -5.81 5.22 -0.76
N ARG A 84 -6.06 4.12 -1.49
CA ARG A 84 -6.86 3.00 -0.96
C ARG A 84 -6.22 1.62 -1.10
N ASN A 85 -5.26 1.47 -2.01
CA ASN A 85 -4.80 0.14 -2.40
C ASN A 85 -3.28 -0.03 -2.45
N CYS A 86 -2.51 1.04 -2.19
CA CYS A 86 -1.07 0.99 -2.43
C CYS A 86 -0.21 0.96 -1.18
N ILE A 87 -0.67 1.47 -0.04
CA ILE A 87 0.16 1.66 1.16
C ILE A 87 -0.36 0.80 2.32
N TYR A 88 0.51 -0.02 2.86
CA TYR A 88 0.20 -0.94 3.96
C TYR A 88 1.28 -0.91 5.02
N GLY A 89 0.92 -1.21 6.26
CA GLY A 89 1.87 -1.34 7.34
C GLY A 89 1.31 -2.00 8.59
N THR A 90 2.20 -2.53 9.41
CA THR A 90 1.87 -3.05 10.75
C THR A 90 2.80 -2.47 11.80
N ASP A 91 2.34 -2.46 13.02
CA ASP A 91 3.18 -2.27 14.19
C ASP A 91 2.59 -3.03 15.38
N ALA A 92 3.44 -3.74 16.11
CA ALA A 92 3.05 -4.51 17.28
C ALA A 92 2.65 -3.62 18.46
N ASN A 93 3.09 -2.35 18.48
CA ASN A 93 2.68 -1.39 19.48
C ASN A 93 1.36 -0.71 19.09
N PRO A 94 0.27 -0.88 19.85
CA PRO A 94 -1.04 -0.34 19.51
C PRO A 94 -1.09 1.18 19.44
N ARG A 95 -0.21 1.87 20.17
CA ARG A 95 -0.10 3.33 20.12
C ARG A 95 0.55 3.77 18.80
N MET A 96 1.64 3.10 18.40
CA MET A 96 2.33 3.39 17.13
C MET A 96 1.43 3.10 15.94
N ALA A 97 0.80 1.94 15.88
CA ALA A 97 -0.16 1.60 14.82
C ALA A 97 -1.28 2.63 14.68
N ARG A 98 -1.86 3.10 15.81
CA ARG A 98 -2.88 4.15 15.80
C ARG A 98 -2.33 5.50 15.32
N THR A 99 -1.14 5.89 15.79
CA THR A 99 -0.49 7.12 15.36
C THR A 99 -0.17 7.08 13.87
N SER A 100 0.38 5.97 13.38
CA SER A 100 0.66 5.76 11.97
C SER A 100 -0.61 5.87 11.14
N LYS A 101 -1.68 5.18 11.54
CA LYS A 101 -2.97 5.25 10.85
C LYS A 101 -3.54 6.67 10.79
N MET A 102 -3.48 7.40 11.91
CA MET A 102 -3.94 8.80 11.94
C MET A 102 -3.08 9.68 11.03
N ASN A 103 -1.77 9.54 11.09
CA ASN A 103 -0.86 10.28 10.24
C ASN A 103 -1.12 10.02 8.75
N MET A 104 -1.30 8.75 8.35
CA MET A 104 -1.63 8.40 6.98
C MET A 104 -2.94 9.05 6.52
N ILE A 105 -4.00 9.00 7.33
CA ILE A 105 -5.28 9.65 7.03
C ILE A 105 -5.10 11.17 6.86
N MET A 106 -4.33 11.82 7.72
CA MET A 106 -4.05 13.27 7.64
C MET A 106 -3.28 13.65 6.37
N HIS A 107 -2.50 12.74 5.79
CA HIS A 107 -1.79 12.94 4.53
C HIS A 107 -2.59 12.53 3.28
N GLY A 108 -3.81 12.03 3.46
CA GLY A 108 -4.73 11.71 2.37
C GLY A 108 -4.87 10.24 2.03
N ASP A 109 -4.30 9.33 2.83
CA ASP A 109 -4.59 7.91 2.74
C ASP A 109 -6.01 7.63 3.24
N GLY A 110 -6.86 7.13 2.36
CA GLY A 110 -8.30 7.03 2.62
C GLY A 110 -8.78 5.68 3.15
N HIS A 111 -7.91 4.65 3.23
CA HIS A 111 -8.38 3.31 3.58
C HIS A 111 -7.80 2.76 4.89
N GLY A 112 -6.74 3.38 5.38
CA GLY A 112 -6.13 2.95 6.62
C GLY A 112 -5.54 1.54 6.55
N GLY A 113 -4.68 1.26 5.56
CA GLY A 113 -3.96 -0.01 5.39
C GLY A 113 -2.96 -0.32 6.51
N VAL A 114 -2.99 0.45 7.58
CA VAL A 114 -2.16 0.23 8.77
C VAL A 114 -2.92 -0.56 9.81
N HIS A 115 -2.30 -1.63 10.31
CA HIS A 115 -2.88 -2.54 11.28
C HIS A 115 -2.03 -2.65 12.55
N HIS A 116 -2.69 -2.76 13.71
CA HIS A 116 -2.03 -3.19 14.93
C HIS A 116 -1.91 -4.72 14.88
N HIS A 117 -0.70 -5.20 14.63
CA HIS A 117 -0.41 -6.64 14.58
C HIS A 117 1.10 -6.87 14.64
N ASP A 118 1.51 -8.10 14.98
CA ASP A 118 2.90 -8.50 14.84
C ASP A 118 3.27 -8.52 13.35
N GLY A 119 4.31 -7.80 12.97
CA GLY A 119 4.78 -7.70 11.58
C GLY A 119 5.32 -8.99 10.99
N LEU A 120 5.65 -9.96 11.85
CA LEU A 120 6.08 -11.30 11.47
C LEU A 120 4.90 -12.22 11.09
N LEU A 121 3.65 -11.82 11.34
CA LEU A 121 2.46 -12.58 11.02
C LEU A 121 1.69 -11.96 9.84
N ASN A 122 0.91 -12.79 9.17
CA ASN A 122 -0.03 -12.32 8.16
C ASN A 122 -1.24 -11.66 8.83
N VAL A 123 -1.70 -10.55 8.27
CA VAL A 123 -2.90 -9.86 8.73
C VAL A 123 -3.58 -9.11 7.59
N ASN A 124 -4.87 -9.26 7.44
CA ASN A 124 -5.66 -8.56 6.44
C ASN A 124 -5.05 -8.63 5.04
N GLY A 125 -4.75 -7.48 4.45
CA GLY A 125 -4.07 -7.39 3.16
C GLY A 125 -2.54 -7.42 3.23
N ILE A 126 -1.94 -7.87 4.33
CA ILE A 126 -0.48 -8.00 4.49
C ILE A 126 -0.14 -9.48 4.64
N PHE A 127 0.35 -10.06 3.54
CA PHE A 127 0.72 -11.47 3.43
C PHE A 127 1.78 -11.66 2.34
N GLU A 128 2.34 -12.86 2.25
CA GLU A 128 3.46 -13.19 1.36
C GLU A 128 3.13 -12.99 -0.13
N GLU A 129 4.17 -12.72 -0.93
CA GLU A 129 4.13 -12.57 -2.41
C GLU A 129 3.20 -11.44 -2.92
N ARG A 130 3.01 -10.39 -2.13
CA ARG A 130 2.02 -9.36 -2.48
C ARG A 130 2.59 -7.98 -2.76
N PHE A 131 3.76 -7.65 -2.25
CA PHE A 131 4.29 -6.29 -2.29
C PHE A 131 5.42 -6.13 -3.30
N ASP A 132 5.41 -5.00 -4.01
CA ASP A 132 6.48 -4.64 -4.95
C ASP A 132 7.65 -3.97 -4.23
N VAL A 133 7.40 -3.33 -3.10
CA VAL A 133 8.39 -2.56 -2.33
C VAL A 133 8.15 -2.72 -0.84
N ILE A 134 9.19 -3.08 -0.12
CA ILE A 134 9.21 -3.06 1.35
C ILE A 134 10.13 -1.93 1.82
N LEU A 135 9.62 -1.05 2.67
CA LEU A 135 10.36 0.04 3.30
C LEU A 135 10.23 -0.09 4.81
N THR A 136 11.26 -0.54 5.49
CA THR A 136 11.15 -0.82 6.92
C THR A 136 12.43 -0.53 7.68
N ASN A 137 12.27 -0.23 8.96
CA ASN A 137 13.35 -0.11 9.93
C ASN A 137 12.99 -0.97 11.15
N PRO A 138 13.26 -2.29 11.11
CA PRO A 138 12.88 -3.20 12.19
C PRO A 138 13.63 -2.88 13.47
N PRO A 139 13.12 -3.29 14.64
CA PRO A 139 13.82 -3.11 15.89
C PRO A 139 15.14 -3.89 15.89
N PHE A 140 16.25 -3.20 16.20
CA PHE A 140 17.58 -3.79 16.25
C PHE A 140 17.96 -4.24 17.66
N GLY A 141 18.77 -5.33 17.72
CA GLY A 141 19.32 -5.83 18.97
C GLY A 141 18.27 -6.43 19.91
N GLN A 142 17.09 -6.72 19.41
CA GLN A 142 16.03 -7.41 20.13
C GLN A 142 15.95 -8.86 19.69
N ASN A 143 15.41 -9.71 20.55
CA ASN A 143 15.17 -11.11 20.25
C ASN A 143 13.67 -11.39 20.34
N VAL A 144 13.16 -12.20 19.44
CA VAL A 144 11.88 -12.87 19.61
C VAL A 144 12.04 -13.95 20.67
N ASP A 145 11.14 -13.98 21.64
CA ASP A 145 11.17 -15.00 22.67
C ASP A 145 10.96 -16.39 22.04
N ARG A 146 11.84 -17.33 22.36
CA ARG A 146 11.70 -18.73 21.90
C ARG A 146 10.40 -19.38 22.38
N GLY A 147 9.83 -18.90 23.47
CA GLY A 147 8.54 -19.33 24.01
C GLY A 147 7.35 -18.58 23.46
N GLN A 148 7.55 -17.59 22.57
CA GLN A 148 6.45 -16.87 21.94
C GLN A 148 5.70 -17.80 21.00
N LEU A 149 4.45 -18.09 21.37
CA LEU A 149 3.55 -18.93 20.58
C LEU A 149 2.58 -18.05 19.79
N ILE A 150 2.19 -18.53 18.63
CA ILE A 150 1.08 -17.99 17.86
C ILE A 150 -0.19 -18.31 18.65
N SER A 151 -1.00 -17.33 18.93
CA SER A 151 -2.15 -17.41 19.82
C SER A 151 -3.49 -17.23 19.08
N GLU A 152 -4.58 -17.58 19.74
CA GLU A 152 -5.94 -17.27 19.24
C GLU A 152 -6.18 -15.76 19.03
N ALA A 153 -5.44 -14.91 19.78
CA ALA A 153 -5.52 -13.45 19.63
C ALA A 153 -4.90 -12.94 18.32
N ASP A 154 -4.04 -13.74 17.70
CA ASP A 154 -3.41 -13.43 16.42
C ASP A 154 -4.31 -13.75 15.22
N LYS A 155 -5.42 -14.50 15.47
CA LYS A 155 -6.47 -14.70 14.48
C LYS A 155 -7.17 -13.38 14.15
N PHE A 156 -7.39 -13.20 12.90
CA PHE A 156 -8.26 -12.13 12.45
C PHE A 156 -9.73 -12.57 12.57
N THR A 157 -10.51 -11.88 13.42
CA THR A 157 -11.87 -12.30 13.79
C THR A 157 -13.00 -11.48 13.18
N ASP A 158 -12.69 -10.37 12.51
CA ASP A 158 -13.69 -9.52 11.86
C ASP A 158 -14.17 -10.16 10.54
N GLU A 159 -15.34 -10.77 10.57
CA GLU A 159 -15.92 -11.51 9.43
C GLU A 159 -16.26 -10.61 8.23
N GLU A 160 -16.63 -9.35 8.46
CA GLU A 160 -16.91 -8.42 7.35
C GLU A 160 -15.60 -8.07 6.61
N MET A 161 -14.55 -7.84 7.37
CA MET A 161 -13.23 -7.58 6.79
C MET A 161 -12.65 -8.82 6.09
N LYS A 162 -12.79 -10.00 6.68
CA LYS A 162 -12.40 -11.27 6.04
C LYS A 162 -13.09 -11.42 4.68
N LYS A 163 -14.40 -11.22 4.63
CA LYS A 163 -15.16 -11.32 3.39
C LYS A 163 -14.66 -10.31 2.35
N LYS A 164 -14.44 -9.07 2.73
CA LYS A 164 -13.91 -8.02 1.86
C LYS A 164 -12.54 -8.38 1.30
N TYR A 165 -11.62 -8.88 2.12
CA TYR A 165 -10.28 -9.26 1.68
C TYR A 165 -10.29 -10.54 0.84
N LYS A 166 -11.18 -11.49 1.16
CA LYS A 166 -11.39 -12.69 0.35
C LYS A 166 -11.93 -12.35 -1.05
N GLU A 167 -12.90 -11.44 -1.14
CA GLU A 167 -13.39 -10.94 -2.43
C GLU A 167 -12.29 -10.25 -3.24
N LYS A 168 -11.39 -9.52 -2.55
CA LYS A 168 -10.31 -8.75 -3.18
C LYS A 168 -9.13 -9.61 -3.62
N TYR A 169 -8.72 -10.61 -2.84
CA TYR A 169 -7.48 -11.36 -3.03
C TYR A 169 -7.67 -12.86 -3.28
N GLY A 170 -8.88 -13.37 -3.15
CA GLY A 170 -9.22 -14.77 -3.46
C GLY A 170 -8.44 -15.79 -2.64
N ALA A 171 -7.93 -16.83 -3.32
CA ALA A 171 -7.25 -17.96 -2.70
C ALA A 171 -5.99 -17.57 -1.91
N ALA A 172 -5.23 -16.59 -2.38
CA ALA A 172 -4.01 -16.13 -1.69
C ALA A 172 -4.32 -15.60 -0.27
N TYR A 173 -5.47 -14.96 -0.09
CA TYR A 173 -5.90 -14.53 1.24
C TYR A 173 -6.33 -15.71 2.12
N ASP A 174 -7.01 -16.71 1.56
CA ASP A 174 -7.39 -17.93 2.30
C ASP A 174 -6.14 -18.70 2.77
N GLU A 175 -5.08 -18.77 1.96
CA GLU A 175 -3.80 -19.38 2.34
C GLU A 175 -3.11 -18.57 3.45
N ALA A 176 -3.14 -17.25 3.35
CA ALA A 176 -2.57 -16.37 4.37
C ALA A 176 -3.27 -16.51 5.73
N LEU A 177 -4.59 -16.69 5.75
CA LEU A 177 -5.35 -16.97 6.98
C LEU A 177 -4.98 -18.33 7.56
N LYS A 178 -4.93 -19.36 6.72
CA LYS A 178 -4.56 -20.71 7.15
C LYS A 178 -3.17 -20.77 7.74
N GLN A 179 -2.20 -20.04 7.21
CA GLN A 179 -0.85 -20.01 7.76
C GLN A 179 -0.84 -19.59 9.24
N VAL A 180 -1.71 -18.67 9.65
CA VAL A 180 -1.84 -18.28 11.06
C VAL A 180 -2.68 -19.32 11.83
N GLU A 181 -3.82 -19.74 11.30
CA GLU A 181 -4.78 -20.61 11.98
C GLU A 181 -4.20 -22.02 12.24
N ASP A 182 -3.51 -22.60 11.26
CA ASP A 182 -2.94 -23.94 11.35
C ASP A 182 -1.71 -24.01 12.27
N ASN A 183 -1.09 -22.85 12.57
CA ASN A 183 0.10 -22.76 13.42
C ASN A 183 -0.21 -22.23 14.84
N ILE A 184 -1.48 -22.15 15.24
CA ILE A 184 -1.82 -21.74 16.61
C ILE A 184 -1.28 -22.76 17.61
N GLY A 185 -0.58 -22.24 18.63
CA GLY A 185 0.12 -23.07 19.62
C GLY A 185 1.55 -23.43 19.24
N GLU A 186 1.95 -23.21 17.99
CA GLU A 186 3.33 -23.37 17.57
C GLU A 186 4.16 -22.10 17.85
N SER A 187 5.47 -22.25 17.87
CA SER A 187 6.38 -21.11 18.05
C SER A 187 6.33 -20.18 16.84
N LEU A 188 6.27 -18.86 17.09
CA LEU A 188 6.40 -17.86 16.01
C LEU A 188 7.64 -18.08 15.15
N LEU A 189 8.74 -18.52 15.76
CA LEU A 189 10.01 -18.82 15.08
C LEU A 189 9.89 -19.96 14.07
N SER A 190 8.95 -20.90 14.25
CA SER A 190 8.77 -22.04 13.35
C SER A 190 8.22 -21.66 11.96
N LEU A 191 7.65 -20.45 11.84
CA LEU A 191 7.22 -19.93 10.54
C LEU A 191 8.39 -19.53 9.62
N TYR A 192 9.59 -19.37 10.19
CA TYR A 192 10.76 -18.83 9.49
C TYR A 192 11.89 -19.87 9.39
N ASP A 193 12.50 -19.96 8.23
CA ASP A 193 13.65 -20.86 8.02
C ASP A 193 14.83 -20.48 8.92
N LEU A 194 15.06 -19.16 9.07
CA LEU A 194 16.09 -18.62 9.93
C LEU A 194 15.74 -18.69 11.43
N GLY A 195 14.47 -18.92 11.78
CA GLY A 195 14.03 -19.02 13.16
C GLY A 195 14.64 -20.18 13.96
N SER A 196 15.09 -21.22 13.26
CA SER A 196 15.85 -22.33 13.87
C SER A 196 17.26 -21.93 14.32
N SER A 197 17.89 -20.98 13.62
CA SER A 197 19.28 -20.56 13.78
C SER A 197 19.42 -19.21 14.49
N SER A 198 18.42 -18.33 14.42
CA SER A 198 18.45 -16.99 15.00
C SER A 198 17.12 -16.61 15.65
N THR A 199 17.22 -15.87 16.73
CA THR A 199 16.06 -15.21 17.39
C THR A 199 16.10 -13.70 17.18
N LEU A 200 17.14 -13.16 16.53
CA LEU A 200 17.29 -11.74 16.30
C LEU A 200 16.17 -11.21 15.40
N THR A 201 15.48 -10.19 15.89
CA THR A 201 14.32 -9.61 15.20
C THR A 201 14.68 -9.11 13.79
N GLU A 202 15.83 -8.44 13.65
CA GLU A 202 16.30 -7.95 12.35
C GLU A 202 16.54 -9.07 11.33
N VAL A 203 17.00 -10.25 11.77
CA VAL A 203 17.22 -11.41 10.89
C VAL A 203 15.89 -11.98 10.40
N LEU A 204 14.91 -12.11 11.29
CA LEU A 204 13.59 -12.60 10.94
C LEU A 204 12.85 -11.62 10.03
N PHE A 205 12.98 -10.30 10.27
CA PHE A 205 12.41 -9.30 9.38
C PHE A 205 13.08 -9.24 8.01
N MET A 206 14.36 -9.57 7.88
CA MET A 206 14.99 -9.74 6.56
C MET A 206 14.30 -10.85 5.77
N GLU A 207 14.08 -12.01 6.38
CA GLU A 207 13.33 -13.11 5.76
C GLU A 207 11.90 -12.72 5.45
N ARG A 208 11.21 -12.08 6.41
CA ARG A 208 9.85 -11.59 6.22
C ARG A 208 9.73 -10.64 5.03
N CYS A 209 10.63 -9.69 4.90
CA CYS A 209 10.65 -8.73 3.78
C CYS A 209 10.85 -9.40 2.42
N LEU A 210 11.62 -10.49 2.37
CA LEU A 210 11.82 -11.26 1.14
C LEU A 210 10.60 -12.10 0.75
N ARG A 211 9.79 -12.49 1.72
CA ARG A 211 8.55 -13.27 1.49
C ARG A 211 7.33 -12.39 1.17
N LEU A 212 7.28 -11.13 1.65
CA LEU A 212 6.20 -10.18 1.42
C LEU A 212 6.13 -9.67 -0.02
#